data_4ff188efb74153303887a25f40550976
#
_entry.id   4ff188efb74153303887a25f40550976
#
_cell.length_a   1.000
_cell.length_b   1.000
_cell.length_c   1.000
_cell.angle_alpha   90.00
_cell.angle_beta   90.00
_cell.angle_gamma   90.00
#
_symmetry.space_group_name_H-M   'P 1'
#
loop_
_entity.id
_entity.type
_entity.pdbx_description
1 polymer ?
#
loop_
_entity_poly.entity_id
_entity_poly.type
_entity_poly.pdbx_seq_one_letter_code
_entity_poly.pdbx_strand_id
1 'polypeptide(L)'
;DKIYEQGYDEVIIQTLHIICGEEFNKLKEQVDGYSSKFKKIVLGRPLLTHIEDYQEAVEAIKHQIPHMESNEAVVFMGHGTLHESHSAYPALEYMLRDNGINAYVGTVEGYPEIEHVIRRLKEGNIKTVNLMPFMLVAGDHAINDMAGDEEDSWKTILEENGFNVRVHLKGLGENSYIQDKFVRHAVKCAENAKFYGIGAGPGDGSLLTIKAVNTLKKLDILYTPESKKGGDSLALSIVSEYLPESVEIKSRHFPMSFDGNEKSLAWDNVAQEIISDVNDGKNVGFVTLGDPMIYSTYVYIMKRILGEVEVETIPGISSFSNIASNQNFPLVMDKEALVVIPCTMEDDKIEYALQNYNSIVLMKVYKNFKEIIKKLEKYDLIEHAILVSNSSQESENVFTDLKEAHLEDKISYFSTILVNKDNKIK
;
A
#
# COMPACT_ATOMS: atom_id res chain seq x y z
N ASP A 1 9.68 -28.14 -16.67
CA ASP A 1 10.76 -28.45 -17.60
C ASP A 1 10.41 -28.04 -19.03
N LYS A 2 9.27 -28.49 -19.62
CA LYS A 2 8.89 -28.19 -21.00
C LYS A 2 8.89 -26.69 -21.34
N ILE A 3 8.41 -25.83 -20.43
CA ILE A 3 8.39 -24.36 -20.61
C ILE A 3 9.83 -23.82 -20.68
N TYR A 4 10.71 -24.31 -19.81
CA TYR A 4 12.12 -23.96 -19.82
C TYR A 4 12.83 -24.39 -21.12
N GLU A 5 12.55 -25.61 -21.57
CA GLU A 5 13.09 -26.15 -22.85
C GLU A 5 12.59 -25.39 -24.07
N GLN A 6 11.44 -24.72 -23.98
CA GLN A 6 10.89 -23.83 -25.02
C GLN A 6 11.56 -22.44 -25.03
N GLY A 7 12.48 -22.16 -24.09
CA GLY A 7 13.26 -20.92 -24.05
C GLY A 7 12.58 -19.75 -23.31
N TYR A 8 11.52 -20.00 -22.56
CA TYR A 8 10.92 -18.98 -21.68
C TYR A 8 11.81 -18.79 -20.44
N ASP A 9 12.14 -17.56 -20.11
CA ASP A 9 12.94 -17.17 -18.96
C ASP A 9 12.10 -16.53 -17.83
N GLU A 10 10.88 -16.07 -18.13
CA GLU A 10 9.92 -15.56 -17.16
C GLU A 10 8.61 -16.36 -17.24
N VAL A 11 8.12 -16.85 -16.10
CA VAL A 11 6.91 -17.68 -16.01
C VAL A 11 6.04 -17.21 -14.87
N ILE A 12 4.74 -17.00 -15.17
CA ILE A 12 3.73 -16.70 -14.17
C ILE A 12 2.77 -17.89 -14.13
N ILE A 13 2.58 -18.46 -12.95
CA ILE A 13 1.67 -19.55 -12.69
C ILE A 13 0.52 -19.01 -11.87
N GLN A 14 -0.68 -18.89 -12.45
CA GLN A 14 -1.89 -18.56 -11.69
C GLN A 14 -2.55 -19.86 -11.24
N THR A 15 -2.55 -20.09 -9.93
CA THR A 15 -3.34 -21.19 -9.36
C THR A 15 -4.83 -20.88 -9.45
N LEU A 16 -5.63 -21.94 -9.59
CA LEU A 16 -7.09 -21.86 -9.56
C LEU A 16 -7.68 -22.42 -8.26
N HIS A 17 -6.88 -22.61 -7.24
CA HIS A 17 -7.34 -22.99 -5.90
C HIS A 17 -8.24 -21.92 -5.28
N ILE A 18 -9.20 -22.37 -4.46
CA ILE A 18 -10.10 -21.46 -3.74
C ILE A 18 -9.42 -20.88 -2.50
N ILE A 19 -8.69 -21.71 -1.76
CA ILE A 19 -8.04 -21.37 -0.48
C ILE A 19 -6.55 -21.71 -0.49
N CYS A 20 -5.79 -21.15 0.46
CA CYS A 20 -4.38 -21.48 0.71
C CYS A 20 -4.26 -22.80 1.50
N GLY A 21 -4.81 -23.89 0.95
CA GLY A 21 -4.81 -25.20 1.58
C GLY A 21 -3.56 -26.02 1.27
N GLU A 22 -3.60 -27.33 1.67
CA GLU A 22 -2.49 -28.25 1.51
C GLU A 22 -2.03 -28.39 0.05
N GLU A 23 -3.00 -28.48 -0.90
CA GLU A 23 -2.69 -28.62 -2.33
C GLU A 23 -2.02 -27.36 -2.92
N PHE A 24 -2.40 -26.17 -2.44
CA PHE A 24 -1.72 -24.94 -2.82
C PHE A 24 -0.28 -24.91 -2.27
N ASN A 25 -0.07 -25.36 -1.02
CA ASN A 25 1.26 -25.41 -0.42
C ASN A 25 2.18 -26.40 -1.16
N LYS A 26 1.68 -27.56 -1.55
CA LYS A 26 2.41 -28.51 -2.41
C LYS A 26 2.80 -27.90 -3.75
N LEU A 27 1.87 -27.18 -4.39
CA LEU A 27 2.15 -26.47 -5.64
C LEU A 27 3.24 -25.39 -5.44
N LYS A 28 3.18 -24.64 -4.34
CA LYS A 28 4.14 -23.59 -4.01
C LYS A 28 5.54 -24.18 -3.85
N GLU A 29 5.70 -25.25 -3.08
CA GLU A 29 6.97 -25.96 -2.92
C GLU A 29 7.55 -26.43 -4.26
N GLN A 30 6.70 -26.96 -5.15
CA GLN A 30 7.13 -27.35 -6.49
C GLN A 30 7.61 -26.16 -7.31
N VAL A 31 6.89 -25.04 -7.30
CA VAL A 31 7.27 -23.81 -8.02
C VAL A 31 8.57 -23.23 -7.48
N ASP A 32 8.73 -23.17 -6.15
CA ASP A 32 9.94 -22.69 -5.49
C ASP A 32 11.18 -23.52 -5.89
N GLY A 33 11.02 -24.83 -6.11
CA GLY A 33 12.08 -25.72 -6.62
C GLY A 33 12.59 -25.37 -8.02
N TYR A 34 11.86 -24.56 -8.78
CA TYR A 34 12.27 -24.08 -10.11
C TYR A 34 12.87 -22.68 -10.12
N SER A 35 12.95 -22.00 -8.98
CA SER A 35 13.41 -20.61 -8.88
C SER A 35 14.78 -20.35 -9.52
N SER A 36 15.71 -21.33 -9.42
CA SER A 36 17.05 -21.22 -10.03
C SER A 36 17.10 -21.46 -11.54
N LYS A 37 16.01 -21.98 -12.15
CA LYS A 37 15.95 -22.28 -13.59
C LYS A 37 15.45 -21.13 -14.44
N PHE A 38 14.64 -20.24 -13.86
CA PHE A 38 14.04 -19.13 -14.55
C PHE A 38 14.58 -17.80 -14.03
N LYS A 39 14.61 -16.78 -14.87
CA LYS A 39 14.90 -15.41 -14.46
C LYS A 39 13.81 -14.87 -13.54
N LYS A 40 12.55 -15.26 -13.82
CA LYS A 40 11.40 -14.97 -12.97
C LYS A 40 10.43 -16.14 -13.03
N ILE A 41 10.05 -16.67 -11.87
CA ILE A 41 8.94 -17.62 -11.74
C ILE A 41 8.09 -17.19 -10.53
N VAL A 42 6.83 -16.94 -10.75
CA VAL A 42 5.92 -16.43 -9.72
C VAL A 42 4.65 -17.26 -9.69
N LEU A 43 4.18 -17.58 -8.49
CA LEU A 43 2.91 -18.26 -8.26
C LEU A 43 1.87 -17.24 -7.77
N GLY A 44 0.80 -17.07 -8.54
CA GLY A 44 -0.34 -16.26 -8.17
C GLY A 44 -1.15 -16.91 -7.03
N ARG A 45 -1.78 -16.08 -6.24
CA ARG A 45 -2.51 -16.51 -5.03
C ARG A 45 -3.87 -17.14 -5.36
N PRO A 46 -4.42 -17.99 -4.46
CA PRO A 46 -5.78 -18.52 -4.53
C PRO A 46 -6.87 -17.43 -4.51
N LEU A 47 -8.12 -17.86 -4.74
CA LEU A 47 -9.28 -16.97 -4.79
C LEU A 47 -9.50 -16.21 -3.48
N LEU A 48 -9.40 -16.90 -2.34
CA LEU A 48 -9.62 -16.35 -0.98
C LEU A 48 -8.30 -16.35 -0.21
N THR A 49 -7.60 -15.23 -0.22
CA THR A 49 -6.31 -15.07 0.48
C THR A 49 -6.34 -13.84 1.40
N HIS A 50 -6.70 -12.68 0.89
CA HIS A 50 -6.78 -11.43 1.64
C HIS A 50 -8.24 -11.00 1.84
N ILE A 51 -8.51 -10.06 2.75
CA ILE A 51 -9.88 -9.62 3.06
C ILE A 51 -10.60 -9.08 1.82
N GLU A 52 -9.88 -8.35 0.96
CA GLU A 52 -10.40 -7.81 -0.30
C GLU A 52 -10.85 -8.94 -1.25
N ASP A 53 -10.15 -10.08 -1.20
CA ASP A 53 -10.51 -11.24 -2.01
C ASP A 53 -11.87 -11.80 -1.62
N TYR A 54 -12.18 -11.82 -0.32
CA TYR A 54 -13.50 -12.22 0.17
C TYR A 54 -14.58 -11.21 -0.21
N GLN A 55 -14.30 -9.90 -0.08
CA GLN A 55 -15.24 -8.84 -0.47
C GLN A 55 -15.62 -8.95 -1.96
N GLU A 56 -14.61 -9.10 -2.83
CA GLU A 56 -14.85 -9.29 -4.26
C GLU A 56 -15.56 -10.61 -4.59
N ALA A 57 -15.26 -11.69 -3.86
CA ALA A 57 -15.94 -12.97 -4.03
C ALA A 57 -17.42 -12.87 -3.62
N VAL A 58 -17.75 -12.16 -2.54
CA VAL A 58 -19.12 -11.88 -2.12
C VAL A 58 -19.87 -11.13 -3.22
N GLU A 59 -19.27 -10.09 -3.81
CA GLU A 59 -19.90 -9.36 -4.92
C GLU A 59 -20.10 -10.26 -6.15
N ALA A 60 -19.11 -11.08 -6.50
CA ALA A 60 -19.24 -12.04 -7.60
C ALA A 60 -20.38 -13.06 -7.37
N ILE A 61 -20.53 -13.53 -6.13
CA ILE A 61 -21.58 -14.50 -5.74
C ILE A 61 -22.98 -13.86 -5.88
N LYS A 62 -23.17 -12.59 -5.57
CA LYS A 62 -24.45 -11.88 -5.76
C LYS A 62 -24.99 -11.99 -7.18
N HIS A 63 -24.10 -12.08 -8.18
CA HIS A 63 -24.47 -12.24 -9.58
C HIS A 63 -24.72 -13.71 -10.00
N GLN A 64 -24.41 -14.67 -9.15
CA GLN A 64 -24.56 -16.09 -9.44
C GLN A 64 -25.73 -16.75 -8.73
N ILE A 65 -26.07 -16.28 -7.52
CA ILE A 65 -27.16 -16.85 -6.72
C ILE A 65 -28.52 -16.49 -7.31
N PRO A 66 -29.54 -17.38 -7.19
CA PRO A 66 -30.89 -17.05 -7.60
C PRO A 66 -31.52 -16.02 -6.67
N HIS A 67 -32.58 -15.35 -7.14
CA HIS A 67 -33.43 -14.56 -6.26
C HIS A 67 -34.07 -15.47 -5.20
N MET A 68 -34.02 -15.05 -3.94
CA MET A 68 -34.49 -15.85 -2.80
C MET A 68 -35.57 -15.11 -2.01
N GLU A 69 -36.58 -15.85 -1.58
CA GLU A 69 -37.57 -15.38 -0.61
C GLU A 69 -37.04 -15.46 0.82
N SER A 70 -37.75 -14.86 1.78
CA SER A 70 -37.30 -14.76 3.17
C SER A 70 -37.11 -16.11 3.89
N ASN A 71 -37.78 -17.16 3.43
CA ASN A 71 -37.67 -18.54 3.94
C ASN A 71 -36.77 -19.43 3.06
N GLU A 72 -36.06 -18.87 2.14
CA GLU A 72 -35.08 -19.53 1.29
C GLU A 72 -33.65 -19.16 1.69
N ALA A 73 -32.73 -20.08 1.48
CA ALA A 73 -31.31 -19.83 1.68
C ALA A 73 -30.49 -20.46 0.56
N VAL A 74 -29.30 -19.96 0.31
CA VAL A 74 -28.28 -20.65 -0.47
C VAL A 74 -27.39 -21.46 0.47
N VAL A 75 -27.14 -22.71 0.11
CA VAL A 75 -26.16 -23.57 0.77
C VAL A 75 -25.02 -23.82 -0.21
N PHE A 76 -23.84 -23.39 0.15
CA PHE A 76 -22.64 -23.65 -0.61
C PHE A 76 -21.92 -24.89 -0.09
N MET A 77 -21.59 -25.80 -0.99
CA MET A 77 -20.74 -26.94 -0.70
C MET A 77 -19.31 -26.66 -1.18
N GLY A 78 -18.39 -26.42 -0.25
CA GLY A 78 -16.97 -26.32 -0.51
C GLY A 78 -16.29 -27.70 -0.48
N HIS A 79 -15.13 -27.84 -1.11
CA HIS A 79 -14.34 -29.06 -0.99
C HIS A 79 -13.91 -29.29 0.47
N GLY A 80 -13.45 -28.24 1.13
CA GLY A 80 -12.94 -28.33 2.48
C GLY A 80 -11.47 -28.74 2.56
N THR A 81 -10.97 -28.90 3.76
CA THR A 81 -9.60 -29.34 4.06
C THR A 81 -9.46 -29.58 5.56
N LEU A 82 -8.56 -30.48 5.96
CA LEU A 82 -8.10 -30.64 7.35
C LEU A 82 -7.00 -29.65 7.74
N HIS A 83 -6.48 -28.88 6.78
CA HIS A 83 -5.51 -27.82 7.00
C HIS A 83 -6.13 -26.62 7.71
N GLU A 84 -5.35 -25.84 8.46
CA GLU A 84 -5.82 -24.64 9.19
C GLU A 84 -6.57 -23.60 8.33
N SER A 85 -6.36 -23.61 7.01
CA SER A 85 -7.08 -22.77 6.06
C SER A 85 -8.57 -23.13 5.91
N HIS A 86 -9.08 -24.17 6.59
CA HIS A 86 -10.52 -24.48 6.65
C HIS A 86 -11.34 -23.28 7.18
N SER A 87 -10.72 -22.43 8.00
CA SER A 87 -11.33 -21.20 8.52
C SER A 87 -11.82 -20.22 7.43
N ALA A 88 -11.34 -20.36 6.19
CA ALA A 88 -11.79 -19.57 5.06
C ALA A 88 -13.30 -19.73 4.76
N TYR A 89 -13.84 -20.92 4.96
CA TYR A 89 -15.25 -21.19 4.69
C TYR A 89 -16.20 -20.52 5.70
N PRO A 90 -16.01 -20.64 7.02
CA PRO A 90 -16.77 -19.86 7.99
C PRO A 90 -16.62 -18.33 7.83
N ALA A 91 -15.44 -17.85 7.49
CA ALA A 91 -15.19 -16.43 7.23
C ALA A 91 -15.99 -15.95 6.02
N LEU A 92 -15.99 -16.70 4.93
CA LEU A 92 -16.80 -16.41 3.73
C LEU A 92 -18.28 -16.34 4.08
N GLU A 93 -18.80 -17.34 4.82
CA GLU A 93 -20.19 -17.33 5.23
C GLU A 93 -20.55 -16.10 6.06
N TYR A 94 -19.71 -15.75 7.03
CA TYR A 94 -19.93 -14.56 7.82
C TYR A 94 -20.07 -13.31 6.94
N MET A 95 -19.17 -13.13 5.97
CA MET A 95 -19.18 -11.97 5.07
C MET A 95 -20.37 -12.00 4.10
N LEU A 96 -20.79 -13.16 3.60
CA LEU A 96 -22.00 -13.28 2.79
C LEU A 96 -23.23 -12.80 3.57
N ARG A 97 -23.37 -13.23 4.82
CA ARG A 97 -24.51 -12.87 5.69
C ARG A 97 -24.48 -11.41 6.09
N ASP A 98 -23.29 -10.86 6.40
CA ASP A 98 -23.11 -9.44 6.70
C ASP A 98 -23.49 -8.53 5.51
N ASN A 99 -23.36 -9.06 4.28
CA ASN A 99 -23.82 -8.42 3.05
C ASN A 99 -25.27 -8.73 2.68
N GLY A 100 -26.08 -9.24 3.62
CA GLY A 100 -27.51 -9.47 3.44
C GLY A 100 -27.87 -10.72 2.64
N ILE A 101 -26.93 -11.61 2.36
CA ILE A 101 -27.16 -12.88 1.65
C ILE A 101 -27.47 -13.96 2.70
N ASN A 102 -28.64 -14.57 2.61
CA ASN A 102 -29.01 -15.69 3.49
C ASN A 102 -28.27 -16.96 3.04
N ALA A 103 -26.98 -17.03 3.37
CA ALA A 103 -26.06 -18.07 2.95
C ALA A 103 -25.58 -18.93 4.12
N TYR A 104 -25.33 -20.20 3.82
CA TYR A 104 -24.68 -21.17 4.68
C TYR A 104 -23.58 -21.87 3.89
N VAL A 105 -22.44 -22.10 4.51
CA VAL A 105 -21.33 -22.79 3.88
C VAL A 105 -21.01 -24.05 4.68
N GLY A 106 -20.89 -25.16 3.98
CA GLY A 106 -20.39 -26.40 4.52
C GLY A 106 -19.34 -26.99 3.59
N THR A 107 -18.67 -28.05 4.03
CA THR A 107 -17.55 -28.66 3.32
C THR A 107 -17.70 -30.19 3.27
N VAL A 108 -17.20 -30.82 2.19
CA VAL A 108 -17.13 -32.27 2.07
C VAL A 108 -16.11 -32.82 3.05
N GLU A 109 -14.96 -32.15 3.16
CA GLU A 109 -13.89 -32.51 4.09
C GLU A 109 -13.69 -31.43 5.15
N GLY A 110 -13.59 -31.84 6.41
CA GLY A 110 -13.31 -30.93 7.52
C GLY A 110 -14.55 -30.21 8.05
N TYR A 111 -14.45 -28.94 8.39
CA TYR A 111 -15.48 -28.18 9.09
C TYR A 111 -15.87 -26.91 8.32
N PRO A 112 -17.17 -26.51 8.26
CA PRO A 112 -18.39 -27.15 8.85
C PRO A 112 -18.93 -28.31 7.97
N GLU A 113 -19.29 -29.40 8.62
CA GLU A 113 -19.96 -30.52 7.98
C GLU A 113 -21.45 -30.23 7.71
N ILE A 114 -22.12 -31.06 6.91
CA ILE A 114 -23.53 -30.89 6.51
C ILE A 114 -24.48 -30.85 7.69
N GLU A 115 -24.21 -31.60 8.78
CA GLU A 115 -25.02 -31.64 9.99
C GLU A 115 -25.05 -30.27 10.69
N HIS A 116 -23.94 -29.56 10.68
CA HIS A 116 -23.86 -28.20 11.23
C HIS A 116 -24.69 -27.22 10.40
N VAL A 117 -24.69 -27.37 9.08
CA VAL A 117 -25.52 -26.58 8.16
C VAL A 117 -27.01 -26.85 8.41
N ILE A 118 -27.42 -28.12 8.48
CA ILE A 118 -28.80 -28.54 8.73
C ILE A 118 -29.35 -27.94 10.04
N ARG A 119 -28.60 -28.04 11.13
CA ARG A 119 -29.01 -27.46 12.41
C ARG A 119 -29.30 -25.97 12.27
N ARG A 120 -28.43 -25.24 11.63
CA ARG A 120 -28.52 -23.77 11.47
C ARG A 120 -29.62 -23.36 10.51
N LEU A 121 -29.89 -24.14 9.45
CA LEU A 121 -31.05 -23.96 8.56
C LEU A 121 -32.36 -24.10 9.33
N LYS A 122 -32.47 -25.11 10.23
CA LYS A 122 -33.64 -25.31 11.11
C LYS A 122 -33.82 -24.16 12.10
N GLU A 123 -32.76 -23.69 12.73
CA GLU A 123 -32.76 -22.53 13.61
C GLU A 123 -33.20 -21.24 12.87
N GLY A 124 -32.82 -21.09 11.59
CA GLY A 124 -33.20 -20.00 10.72
C GLY A 124 -34.61 -20.12 10.11
N ASN A 125 -35.38 -21.18 10.44
CA ASN A 125 -36.70 -21.48 9.87
C ASN A 125 -36.73 -21.55 8.32
N ILE A 126 -35.62 -21.97 7.71
CA ILE A 126 -35.52 -22.15 6.26
C ILE A 126 -36.39 -23.31 5.81
N LYS A 127 -37.03 -23.15 4.65
CA LYS A 127 -37.87 -24.17 4.03
C LYS A 127 -37.30 -24.65 2.69
N THR A 128 -36.69 -23.75 1.95
CA THR A 128 -36.12 -24.06 0.63
C THR A 128 -34.63 -23.76 0.63
N VAL A 129 -33.86 -24.71 0.15
CA VAL A 129 -32.39 -24.63 0.00
C VAL A 129 -32.02 -24.58 -1.46
N ASN A 130 -31.35 -23.53 -1.87
CA ASN A 130 -30.69 -23.45 -3.16
C ASN A 130 -29.26 -24.00 -2.98
N LEU A 131 -29.03 -25.24 -3.36
CA LEU A 131 -27.78 -25.97 -3.16
C LEU A 131 -26.82 -25.71 -4.33
N MET A 132 -25.64 -25.20 -4.05
CA MET A 132 -24.64 -24.76 -5.04
C MET A 132 -23.23 -25.20 -4.65
N PRO A 133 -22.36 -25.58 -5.61
CA PRO A 133 -20.95 -25.84 -5.30
C PRO A 133 -20.17 -24.53 -5.11
N PHE A 134 -19.38 -24.47 -4.06
CA PHE A 134 -18.34 -23.44 -3.89
C PHE A 134 -16.99 -24.03 -4.31
N MET A 135 -16.92 -24.43 -5.56
CA MET A 135 -15.78 -25.05 -6.23
C MET A 135 -15.61 -24.41 -7.61
N LEU A 136 -14.38 -24.42 -8.12
CA LEU A 136 -14.11 -23.85 -9.44
C LEU A 136 -14.95 -24.52 -10.54
N VAL A 137 -15.02 -25.84 -10.50
CA VAL A 137 -15.76 -26.68 -11.46
C VAL A 137 -16.82 -27.46 -10.69
N ALA A 138 -18.02 -27.57 -11.26
CA ALA A 138 -19.06 -28.48 -10.80
C ALA A 138 -18.70 -29.91 -11.27
N GLY A 139 -17.64 -30.49 -10.70
CA GLY A 139 -17.09 -31.80 -11.02
C GLY A 139 -17.74 -32.92 -10.22
N ASP A 140 -16.95 -33.98 -9.97
CA ASP A 140 -17.38 -35.22 -9.34
C ASP A 140 -18.09 -34.99 -7.98
N HIS A 141 -17.48 -34.22 -7.07
CA HIS A 141 -18.12 -33.87 -5.79
C HIS A 141 -19.44 -33.11 -5.95
N ALA A 142 -19.56 -32.23 -6.94
CA ALA A 142 -20.81 -31.50 -7.15
C ALA A 142 -21.89 -32.37 -7.78
N ILE A 143 -21.51 -33.32 -8.60
CA ILE A 143 -22.45 -34.23 -9.30
C ILE A 143 -22.92 -35.37 -8.37
N ASN A 144 -21.97 -35.99 -7.64
CA ASN A 144 -22.25 -37.16 -6.81
C ASN A 144 -22.53 -36.75 -5.36
N ASP A 145 -21.57 -36.15 -4.64
CA ASP A 145 -21.70 -35.90 -3.20
C ASP A 145 -22.71 -34.79 -2.91
N MET A 146 -22.86 -33.79 -3.81
CA MET A 146 -23.82 -32.71 -3.60
C MET A 146 -25.22 -33.04 -4.20
N ALA A 147 -25.29 -33.41 -5.45
CA ALA A 147 -26.51 -33.46 -6.25
C ALA A 147 -26.97 -34.88 -6.57
N GLY A 148 -26.21 -35.91 -6.21
CA GLY A 148 -26.54 -37.32 -6.44
C GLY A 148 -27.82 -37.78 -5.75
N ASP A 149 -28.27 -38.97 -6.12
CA ASP A 149 -29.47 -39.60 -5.55
C ASP A 149 -29.10 -40.66 -4.46
N GLU A 150 -27.82 -40.81 -4.15
CA GLU A 150 -27.35 -41.70 -3.10
C GLU A 150 -27.73 -41.19 -1.70
N GLU A 151 -27.82 -42.07 -0.72
CA GLU A 151 -28.25 -41.73 0.66
C GLU A 151 -27.34 -40.72 1.37
N ASP A 152 -26.04 -40.68 0.99
CA ASP A 152 -25.03 -39.80 1.55
C ASP A 152 -24.86 -38.49 0.79
N SER A 153 -25.60 -38.25 -0.30
CA SER A 153 -25.58 -36.98 -1.01
C SER A 153 -26.22 -35.84 -0.21
N TRP A 154 -25.67 -34.64 -0.29
CA TRP A 154 -26.22 -33.47 0.43
C TRP A 154 -27.67 -33.18 0.03
N LYS A 155 -28.08 -33.37 -1.23
CA LYS A 155 -29.45 -33.23 -1.68
C LYS A 155 -30.35 -34.18 -0.91
N THR A 156 -30.07 -35.49 -0.89
CA THR A 156 -30.87 -36.51 -0.20
C THR A 156 -30.92 -36.23 1.30
N ILE A 157 -29.79 -35.98 1.94
CA ILE A 157 -29.73 -35.66 3.35
C ILE A 157 -30.58 -34.43 3.71
N LEU A 158 -30.54 -33.35 2.91
CA LEU A 158 -31.36 -32.16 3.12
C LEU A 158 -32.84 -32.43 2.93
N GLU A 159 -33.23 -33.18 1.90
CA GLU A 159 -34.63 -33.59 1.63
C GLU A 159 -35.20 -34.46 2.77
N GLU A 160 -34.43 -35.42 3.26
CA GLU A 160 -34.80 -36.24 4.43
C GLU A 160 -34.97 -35.43 5.71
N ASN A 161 -34.23 -34.31 5.83
CA ASN A 161 -34.37 -33.36 6.94
C ASN A 161 -35.51 -32.37 6.74
N GLY A 162 -36.32 -32.49 5.68
CA GLY A 162 -37.57 -31.75 5.46
C GLY A 162 -37.39 -30.44 4.69
N PHE A 163 -36.29 -30.24 4.02
CA PHE A 163 -36.07 -29.09 3.16
C PHE A 163 -36.52 -29.37 1.73
N ASN A 164 -37.01 -28.32 1.05
CA ASN A 164 -37.19 -28.36 -0.40
C ASN A 164 -35.85 -27.96 -1.06
N VAL A 165 -35.24 -28.86 -1.85
CA VAL A 165 -33.90 -28.63 -2.39
C VAL A 165 -33.99 -28.31 -3.89
N ARG A 166 -33.33 -27.18 -4.27
CA ARG A 166 -33.12 -26.80 -5.68
C ARG A 166 -31.62 -26.82 -5.94
N VAL A 167 -31.20 -27.73 -6.81
CA VAL A 167 -29.78 -27.90 -7.16
C VAL A 167 -29.38 -26.99 -8.30
N HIS A 168 -28.25 -26.27 -8.14
CA HIS A 168 -27.67 -25.43 -9.18
C HIS A 168 -26.22 -25.89 -9.46
N LEU A 169 -26.06 -26.74 -10.46
CA LEU A 169 -24.74 -27.28 -10.86
C LEU A 169 -23.97 -26.26 -11.72
N LYS A 170 -23.50 -25.18 -11.07
CA LYS A 170 -22.73 -24.15 -11.72
C LYS A 170 -21.50 -23.80 -10.86
N GLY A 171 -20.31 -24.12 -11.40
CA GLY A 171 -19.05 -23.85 -10.73
C GLY A 171 -18.70 -22.37 -10.73
N LEU A 172 -17.81 -21.96 -9.82
CA LEU A 172 -17.31 -20.58 -9.73
C LEU A 172 -16.55 -20.15 -10.99
N GLY A 173 -15.93 -21.10 -11.70
CA GLY A 173 -15.22 -20.85 -12.95
C GLY A 173 -16.12 -20.43 -14.12
N GLU A 174 -17.44 -20.57 -13.99
CA GLU A 174 -18.41 -20.08 -14.97
C GLU A 174 -18.86 -18.63 -14.68
N ASN A 175 -18.45 -18.07 -13.56
CA ASN A 175 -18.74 -16.70 -13.17
C ASN A 175 -17.65 -15.75 -13.71
N SER A 176 -18.03 -14.84 -14.61
CA SER A 176 -17.09 -13.91 -15.25
C SER A 176 -16.35 -13.02 -14.25
N TYR A 177 -16.98 -12.60 -13.15
CA TYR A 177 -16.33 -11.83 -12.09
C TYR A 177 -15.22 -12.61 -11.38
N ILE A 178 -15.42 -13.93 -11.20
CA ILE A 178 -14.39 -14.83 -10.64
C ILE A 178 -13.26 -15.05 -11.66
N GLN A 179 -13.59 -15.22 -12.94
CA GLN A 179 -12.59 -15.32 -14.01
C GLN A 179 -11.72 -14.06 -14.06
N ASP A 180 -12.35 -12.87 -14.07
CA ASP A 180 -11.65 -11.60 -14.08
C ASP A 180 -10.76 -11.42 -12.84
N LYS A 181 -11.19 -11.94 -11.69
CA LYS A 181 -10.37 -11.90 -10.46
C LYS A 181 -9.09 -12.73 -10.61
N PHE A 182 -9.16 -13.94 -11.12
CA PHE A 182 -7.96 -14.75 -11.38
C PHE A 182 -7.04 -14.09 -12.42
N VAL A 183 -7.61 -13.47 -13.45
CA VAL A 183 -6.83 -12.68 -14.42
C VAL A 183 -6.11 -11.53 -13.74
N ARG A 184 -6.78 -10.77 -12.87
CA ARG A 184 -6.13 -9.69 -12.10
C ARG A 184 -5.02 -10.22 -11.18
N HIS A 185 -5.20 -11.38 -10.54
CA HIS A 185 -4.13 -12.01 -9.75
C HIS A 185 -2.91 -12.34 -10.63
N ALA A 186 -3.13 -12.91 -11.81
CA ALA A 186 -2.06 -13.22 -12.76
C ALA A 186 -1.34 -11.95 -13.27
N VAL A 187 -2.10 -10.90 -13.62
CA VAL A 187 -1.56 -9.61 -14.06
C VAL A 187 -0.73 -8.95 -12.95
N LYS A 188 -1.23 -8.98 -11.71
CA LYS A 188 -0.46 -8.46 -10.55
C LYS A 188 0.87 -9.20 -10.36
N CYS A 189 0.91 -10.51 -10.62
CA CYS A 189 2.15 -11.29 -10.58
C CYS A 189 3.08 -10.99 -11.77
N ALA A 190 2.53 -10.55 -12.91
CA ALA A 190 3.32 -10.13 -14.07
C ALA A 190 4.05 -8.80 -13.83
N GLU A 191 3.43 -7.90 -13.08
CA GLU A 191 4.07 -6.66 -12.67
C GLU A 191 5.26 -7.00 -11.77
N ASN A 192 6.43 -6.47 -12.07
CA ASN A 192 7.56 -6.58 -11.15
C ASN A 192 7.25 -5.73 -9.91
N ALA A 193 7.37 -6.34 -8.76
CA ALA A 193 7.34 -5.58 -7.51
C ALA A 193 8.48 -4.56 -7.50
N LYS A 194 8.21 -3.36 -7.00
CA LYS A 194 9.16 -2.25 -7.02
C LYS A 194 9.28 -1.58 -5.66
N PHE A 195 10.42 -0.94 -5.49
CA PHE A 195 10.57 0.04 -4.43
C PHE A 195 10.24 1.44 -4.93
N TYR A 196 9.32 2.12 -4.25
CA TYR A 196 8.84 3.45 -4.59
C TYR A 196 9.30 4.50 -3.55
N GLY A 197 10.09 5.47 -3.98
CA GLY A 197 10.32 6.68 -3.18
C GLY A 197 9.25 7.71 -3.47
N ILE A 198 8.46 8.11 -2.47
CA ILE A 198 7.26 8.93 -2.69
C ILE A 198 7.37 10.25 -1.96
N GLY A 199 7.30 11.34 -2.69
CA GLY A 199 7.22 12.69 -2.14
C GLY A 199 5.80 13.01 -1.68
N ALA A 200 5.64 13.29 -0.37
CA ALA A 200 4.36 13.66 0.21
C ALA A 200 4.01 15.16 0.04
N GLY A 201 4.88 15.94 -0.57
CA GLY A 201 4.68 17.39 -0.60
C GLY A 201 4.97 18.07 0.74
N PRO A 202 4.64 19.38 0.86
CA PRO A 202 5.09 20.20 2.00
C PRO A 202 4.25 20.04 3.27
N GLY A 203 3.01 19.54 3.21
CA GLY A 203 2.13 19.41 4.38
C GLY A 203 0.67 19.13 4.08
N ASP A 204 0.13 19.64 2.98
CA ASP A 204 -1.27 19.45 2.57
C ASP A 204 -1.38 18.26 1.61
N GLY A 205 -2.25 17.29 1.93
CA GLY A 205 -2.51 16.11 1.08
C GLY A 205 -3.04 16.45 -0.32
N SER A 206 -3.72 17.58 -0.50
CA SER A 206 -4.17 18.06 -1.81
C SER A 206 -3.02 18.42 -2.77
N LEU A 207 -1.81 18.60 -2.24
CA LEU A 207 -0.59 18.87 -3.00
C LEU A 207 0.17 17.60 -3.42
N LEU A 208 -0.37 16.42 -3.13
CA LEU A 208 0.17 15.17 -3.67
C LEU A 208 0.02 15.16 -5.19
N THR A 209 1.04 14.66 -5.86
CA THR A 209 0.91 14.42 -7.30
C THR A 209 -0.07 13.27 -7.57
N ILE A 210 -0.82 13.32 -8.67
CA ILE A 210 -1.71 12.22 -9.09
C ILE A 210 -0.94 10.90 -9.17
N LYS A 211 0.33 10.93 -9.61
CA LYS A 211 1.18 9.74 -9.66
C LYS A 211 1.49 9.21 -8.26
N ALA A 212 1.72 10.07 -7.27
CA ALA A 212 1.91 9.66 -5.89
C ALA A 212 0.66 8.96 -5.33
N VAL A 213 -0.52 9.56 -5.49
CA VAL A 213 -1.80 8.97 -5.09
C VAL A 213 -2.04 7.61 -5.73
N ASN A 214 -1.84 7.50 -7.05
CA ASN A 214 -2.01 6.23 -7.77
C ASN A 214 -1.00 5.15 -7.34
N THR A 215 0.19 5.55 -6.91
CA THR A 215 1.20 4.62 -6.40
C THR A 215 0.88 4.18 -4.97
N LEU A 216 0.46 5.10 -4.10
CA LEU A 216 0.05 4.78 -2.72
C LEU A 216 -1.04 3.70 -2.68
N LYS A 217 -2.04 3.78 -3.57
CA LYS A 217 -3.17 2.84 -3.66
C LYS A 217 -2.78 1.40 -4.01
N LYS A 218 -1.58 1.14 -4.51
CA LYS A 218 -1.12 -0.19 -4.90
C LYS A 218 0.04 -0.72 -4.06
N LEU A 219 0.37 -0.04 -2.96
CA LEU A 219 1.40 -0.51 -2.04
C LEU A 219 0.90 -1.67 -1.20
N ASP A 220 1.78 -2.62 -0.97
CA ASP A 220 1.60 -3.70 0.01
C ASP A 220 2.25 -3.30 1.35
N ILE A 221 3.36 -2.53 1.30
CA ILE A 221 4.11 -2.08 2.49
C ILE A 221 4.50 -0.61 2.31
N LEU A 222 4.38 0.18 3.39
CA LEU A 222 4.85 1.55 3.42
C LEU A 222 5.85 1.77 4.57
N TYR A 223 7.08 2.10 4.23
CA TYR A 223 8.09 2.55 5.18
C TYR A 223 7.95 4.04 5.44
N THR A 224 7.98 4.42 6.72
CA THR A 224 7.91 5.81 7.15
C THR A 224 9.08 6.15 8.06
N PRO A 225 9.78 7.29 7.84
CA PRO A 225 10.83 7.73 8.74
C PRO A 225 10.23 8.30 10.02
N GLU A 226 10.71 7.82 11.17
CA GLU A 226 10.42 8.40 12.49
C GLU A 226 11.52 9.42 12.86
N SER A 227 11.11 10.61 13.29
CA SER A 227 12.02 11.62 13.80
C SER A 227 12.53 11.30 15.22
N LYS A 228 11.71 10.60 16.01
CA LYS A 228 12.03 10.03 17.34
C LYS A 228 11.39 8.65 17.41
N LYS A 229 12.01 7.72 18.10
CA LYS A 229 11.51 6.36 18.27
C LYS A 229 10.10 6.37 18.89
N GLY A 230 9.12 5.87 18.15
CA GLY A 230 7.70 5.87 18.54
C GLY A 230 6.99 7.22 18.36
N GLY A 231 7.56 8.16 17.57
CA GLY A 231 6.93 9.45 17.25
C GLY A 231 6.11 9.40 15.96
N ASP A 232 5.13 10.31 15.86
CA ASP A 232 4.29 10.44 14.66
C ASP A 232 5.13 10.86 13.44
N SER A 233 4.79 10.28 12.28
CA SER A 233 5.37 10.65 11.00
C SER A 233 4.45 11.63 10.29
N LEU A 234 4.87 12.89 10.14
CA LEU A 234 4.13 13.90 9.38
C LEU A 234 3.91 13.43 7.92
N ALA A 235 4.89 12.79 7.30
CA ALA A 235 4.74 12.27 5.95
C ALA A 235 3.66 11.19 5.87
N LEU A 236 3.53 10.33 6.90
CA LEU A 236 2.47 9.35 6.98
C LEU A 236 1.09 10.01 7.12
N SER A 237 0.95 11.02 7.98
CA SER A 237 -0.35 11.68 8.18
C SER A 237 -0.87 12.34 6.90
N ILE A 238 0.02 12.86 6.05
CA ILE A 238 -0.35 13.46 4.75
C ILE A 238 -0.91 12.42 3.76
N VAL A 239 -0.38 11.19 3.77
CA VAL A 239 -0.71 10.16 2.77
C VAL A 239 -1.75 9.14 3.25
N SER A 240 -2.10 9.15 4.53
CA SER A 240 -2.92 8.11 5.17
C SER A 240 -4.27 7.86 4.50
N GLU A 241 -4.95 8.91 4.04
CA GLU A 241 -6.26 8.79 3.37
C GLU A 241 -6.21 8.10 1.99
N TYR A 242 -5.02 7.99 1.38
CA TYR A 242 -4.81 7.37 0.07
C TYR A 242 -4.30 5.95 0.14
N LEU A 243 -4.04 5.43 1.33
CA LEU A 243 -3.51 4.09 1.53
C LEU A 243 -4.63 3.05 1.52
N PRO A 244 -4.40 1.84 0.97
CA PRO A 244 -5.31 0.71 1.16
C PRO A 244 -5.41 0.34 2.64
N GLU A 245 -6.57 -0.17 3.08
CA GLU A 245 -6.72 -0.69 4.46
C GLU A 245 -5.77 -1.86 4.76
N SER A 246 -5.35 -2.58 3.73
CA SER A 246 -4.44 -3.74 3.82
C SER A 246 -2.96 -3.39 3.86
N VAL A 247 -2.58 -2.11 3.71
CA VAL A 247 -1.16 -1.74 3.67
C VAL A 247 -0.50 -1.95 5.04
N GLU A 248 0.65 -2.63 5.04
CA GLU A 248 1.48 -2.75 6.24
C GLU A 248 2.34 -1.50 6.43
N ILE A 249 2.22 -0.82 7.57
CA ILE A 249 3.04 0.35 7.90
C ILE A 249 4.26 -0.08 8.71
N LYS A 250 5.45 0.13 8.16
CA LYS A 250 6.73 -0.12 8.81
C LYS A 250 7.44 1.19 9.17
N SER A 251 7.21 1.68 10.38
CA SER A 251 7.93 2.85 10.89
C SER A 251 9.36 2.48 11.27
N ARG A 252 10.34 3.27 10.81
CA ARG A 252 11.76 3.05 11.11
C ARG A 252 12.43 4.33 11.59
N HIS A 253 13.17 4.20 12.68
CA HIS A 253 13.94 5.32 13.22
C HIS A 253 15.27 5.47 12.49
N PHE A 254 15.53 6.67 11.99
CA PHE A 254 16.79 7.04 11.36
C PHE A 254 17.57 7.96 12.31
N PRO A 255 18.62 7.46 12.97
CA PRO A 255 19.36 8.25 13.94
C PRO A 255 19.97 9.49 13.29
N MET A 256 19.76 10.65 13.93
CA MET A 256 20.34 11.94 13.53
C MET A 256 21.72 12.16 14.15
N SER A 257 22.29 11.14 14.84
CA SER A 257 23.61 11.21 15.49
C SER A 257 24.72 11.49 14.49
N PHE A 258 25.81 12.08 14.96
CA PHE A 258 26.99 12.37 14.15
C PHE A 258 27.92 11.15 13.96
N ASP A 259 27.65 10.03 14.63
CA ASP A 259 28.40 8.80 14.41
C ASP A 259 28.03 8.17 13.06
N GLY A 260 28.95 8.28 12.11
CA GLY A 260 28.75 7.79 10.73
C GLY A 260 28.55 6.29 10.63
N ASN A 261 29.09 5.50 11.56
CA ASN A 261 29.02 4.04 11.53
C ASN A 261 27.64 3.55 11.97
N GLU A 262 27.08 4.10 13.06
CA GLU A 262 25.72 3.73 13.52
C GLU A 262 24.63 4.09 12.49
N LYS A 263 24.77 5.27 11.88
CA LYS A 263 23.87 5.68 10.79
C LYS A 263 23.92 4.73 9.61
N SER A 264 25.14 4.38 9.17
CA SER A 264 25.31 3.50 8.02
C SER A 264 24.66 2.14 8.28
N LEU A 265 24.89 1.56 9.45
CA LEU A 265 24.32 0.26 9.82
C LEU A 265 22.78 0.27 9.89
N ALA A 266 22.18 1.35 10.43
CA ALA A 266 20.73 1.49 10.47
C ALA A 266 20.12 1.57 9.06
N TRP A 267 20.74 2.31 8.15
CA TRP A 267 20.30 2.40 6.77
C TRP A 267 20.52 1.11 5.99
N ASP A 268 21.62 0.40 6.25
CA ASP A 268 21.91 -0.91 5.64
C ASP A 268 20.86 -1.94 6.04
N ASN A 269 20.48 -2.00 7.33
CA ASN A 269 19.44 -2.90 7.82
C ASN A 269 18.07 -2.61 7.16
N VAL A 270 17.64 -1.35 7.12
CA VAL A 270 16.36 -0.99 6.49
C VAL A 270 16.39 -1.25 4.99
N ALA A 271 17.50 -1.01 4.31
CA ALA A 271 17.64 -1.32 2.89
C ALA A 271 17.51 -2.83 2.63
N GLN A 272 18.12 -3.68 3.46
CA GLN A 272 17.98 -5.14 3.34
C GLN A 272 16.56 -5.63 3.60
N GLU A 273 15.85 -5.04 4.59
CA GLU A 273 14.43 -5.35 4.80
C GLU A 273 13.59 -5.01 3.55
N ILE A 274 13.79 -3.81 2.97
CA ILE A 274 13.08 -3.37 1.77
C ILE A 274 13.39 -4.30 0.58
N ILE A 275 14.65 -4.66 0.37
CA ILE A 275 15.06 -5.58 -0.70
C ILE A 275 14.37 -6.94 -0.53
N SER A 276 14.32 -7.48 0.71
CA SER A 276 13.61 -8.71 0.99
C SER A 276 12.12 -8.61 0.68
N ASP A 277 11.45 -7.55 1.16
CA ASP A 277 10.02 -7.34 0.91
C ASP A 277 9.70 -7.23 -0.60
N VAL A 278 10.55 -6.55 -1.38
CA VAL A 278 10.37 -6.44 -2.84
C VAL A 278 10.59 -7.79 -3.53
N ASN A 279 11.62 -8.55 -3.11
CA ASN A 279 11.89 -9.89 -3.65
C ASN A 279 10.78 -10.89 -3.30
N ASP A 280 10.06 -10.67 -2.19
CA ASP A 280 8.86 -11.41 -1.82
C ASP A 280 7.61 -10.99 -2.64
N GLY A 281 7.78 -10.18 -3.68
CA GLY A 281 6.73 -9.75 -4.60
C GLY A 281 5.86 -8.61 -4.07
N LYS A 282 6.32 -7.84 -3.07
CA LYS A 282 5.59 -6.72 -2.47
C LYS A 282 5.95 -5.40 -3.13
N ASN A 283 4.95 -4.58 -3.46
CA ASN A 283 5.16 -3.18 -3.80
C ASN A 283 5.46 -2.40 -2.52
N VAL A 284 6.68 -1.91 -2.40
CA VAL A 284 7.17 -1.26 -1.18
C VAL A 284 7.33 0.24 -1.41
N GLY A 285 6.67 1.05 -0.60
CA GLY A 285 6.80 2.51 -0.60
C GLY A 285 7.71 3.01 0.53
N PHE A 286 8.42 4.10 0.28
CA PHE A 286 9.08 4.92 1.30
C PHE A 286 8.60 6.35 1.12
N VAL A 287 7.85 6.87 2.09
CA VAL A 287 7.30 8.23 2.03
C VAL A 287 8.23 9.22 2.71
N THR A 288 8.38 10.40 2.12
CA THR A 288 9.16 11.51 2.68
C THR A 288 8.47 12.84 2.46
N LEU A 289 8.66 13.76 3.40
CA LEU A 289 8.15 15.13 3.29
C LEU A 289 8.84 15.87 2.14
N GLY A 290 8.10 16.68 1.40
CA GLY A 290 8.59 17.43 0.24
C GLY A 290 8.89 16.53 -0.95
N ASP A 291 10.05 16.75 -1.56
CA ASP A 291 10.57 15.97 -2.69
C ASP A 291 11.61 14.95 -2.21
N PRO A 292 11.54 13.68 -2.68
CA PRO A 292 12.46 12.62 -2.24
C PRO A 292 13.94 12.89 -2.56
N MET A 293 14.22 13.69 -3.58
CA MET A 293 15.58 13.95 -4.05
C MET A 293 16.21 15.19 -3.46
N ILE A 294 15.46 15.96 -2.61
CA ILE A 294 15.93 17.21 -2.02
C ILE A 294 16.09 17.06 -0.50
N TYR A 295 17.34 16.91 -0.03
CA TYR A 295 17.72 16.79 1.40
C TYR A 295 16.93 15.75 2.20
N SER A 296 16.50 14.68 1.54
CA SER A 296 15.70 13.60 2.10
C SER A 296 16.56 12.42 2.58
N THR A 297 16.09 11.73 3.62
CA THR A 297 16.64 10.46 4.10
C THR A 297 16.49 9.34 3.04
N TYR A 298 15.47 9.41 2.20
CA TYR A 298 15.24 8.48 1.11
C TYR A 298 16.48 8.25 0.23
N VAL A 299 17.25 9.30 -0.09
CA VAL A 299 18.43 9.20 -0.96
C VAL A 299 19.46 8.19 -0.44
N TYR A 300 19.62 8.10 0.88
CA TYR A 300 20.57 7.16 1.50
C TYR A 300 20.10 5.71 1.39
N ILE A 301 18.80 5.47 1.49
CA ILE A 301 18.17 4.17 1.29
C ILE A 301 18.23 3.79 -0.18
N MET A 302 17.78 4.68 -1.07
CA MET A 302 17.77 4.46 -2.51
C MET A 302 19.14 4.03 -3.03
N LYS A 303 20.22 4.72 -2.62
CA LYS A 303 21.60 4.39 -3.05
C LYS A 303 22.05 2.98 -2.67
N ARG A 304 21.45 2.38 -1.63
CA ARG A 304 21.77 1.02 -1.16
C ARG A 304 20.95 -0.05 -1.90
N ILE A 305 19.80 0.35 -2.42
CA ILE A 305 18.83 -0.54 -3.08
C ILE A 305 19.02 -0.56 -4.60
N LEU A 306 19.59 0.52 -5.16
CA LEU A 306 19.84 0.61 -6.62
C LEU A 306 20.72 -0.55 -7.10
N GLY A 307 20.21 -1.30 -8.09
CA GLY A 307 20.85 -2.47 -8.67
C GLY A 307 20.44 -3.80 -8.03
N GLU A 308 19.80 -3.78 -6.85
CA GLU A 308 19.30 -4.98 -6.18
C GLU A 308 17.83 -5.26 -6.56
N VAL A 309 17.00 -4.21 -6.64
CA VAL A 309 15.60 -4.28 -7.05
C VAL A 309 15.24 -3.10 -7.93
N GLU A 310 14.09 -3.17 -8.61
CA GLU A 310 13.59 -2.07 -9.43
C GLU A 310 13.13 -0.90 -8.54
N VAL A 311 13.66 0.30 -8.81
CA VAL A 311 13.39 1.52 -8.04
C VAL A 311 12.69 2.55 -8.91
N GLU A 312 11.59 3.11 -8.41
CA GLU A 312 10.89 4.23 -9.03
C GLU A 312 10.73 5.38 -8.02
N THR A 313 11.27 6.56 -8.36
CA THR A 313 11.11 7.75 -7.52
C THR A 313 10.03 8.65 -8.07
N ILE A 314 9.08 9.03 -7.21
CA ILE A 314 7.94 9.88 -7.55
C ILE A 314 8.16 11.24 -6.88
N PRO A 315 8.31 12.32 -7.69
CA PRO A 315 8.59 13.63 -7.15
C PRO A 315 7.42 14.16 -6.30
N GLY A 316 7.76 14.98 -5.33
CA GLY A 316 6.83 15.77 -4.55
C GLY A 316 7.07 17.26 -4.68
N ILE A 317 6.10 18.08 -4.30
CA ILE A 317 6.25 19.53 -4.27
C ILE A 317 7.20 19.89 -3.12
N SER A 318 8.31 20.57 -3.43
CA SER A 318 9.25 21.04 -2.41
C SER A 318 8.65 22.19 -1.61
N SER A 319 9.00 22.29 -0.32
CA SER A 319 8.49 23.35 0.57
C SER A 319 8.75 24.75 0.02
N PHE A 320 9.92 25.01 -0.52
CA PHE A 320 10.25 26.33 -1.05
C PHE A 320 9.44 26.71 -2.30
N SER A 321 9.11 25.76 -3.19
CA SER A 321 8.24 26.02 -4.34
C SER A 321 6.81 26.34 -3.88
N ASN A 322 6.32 25.63 -2.88
CA ASN A 322 5.01 25.87 -2.30
C ASN A 322 4.95 27.23 -1.57
N ILE A 323 5.96 27.55 -0.77
CA ILE A 323 6.07 28.85 -0.10
C ILE A 323 6.05 29.99 -1.12
N ALA A 324 6.86 29.87 -2.18
CA ALA A 324 6.92 30.87 -3.24
C ALA A 324 5.55 31.11 -3.88
N SER A 325 4.81 30.02 -4.17
CA SER A 325 3.47 30.09 -4.76
C SER A 325 2.46 30.72 -3.79
N ASN A 326 2.40 30.25 -2.54
CA ASN A 326 1.43 30.73 -1.56
C ASN A 326 1.64 32.20 -1.18
N GLN A 327 2.89 32.67 -1.18
CA GLN A 327 3.24 34.05 -0.83
C GLN A 327 3.33 34.97 -2.05
N ASN A 328 3.06 34.48 -3.27
CA ASN A 328 3.28 35.22 -4.51
C ASN A 328 4.70 35.84 -4.57
N PHE A 329 5.68 35.07 -4.12
CA PHE A 329 7.08 35.48 -4.04
C PHE A 329 7.88 34.82 -5.19
N PRO A 330 8.15 35.52 -6.30
CA PRO A 330 8.92 34.95 -7.41
C PRO A 330 10.33 34.54 -6.93
N LEU A 331 10.66 33.26 -7.13
CA LEU A 331 12.00 32.77 -6.80
C LEU A 331 13.04 33.29 -7.80
N VAL A 332 12.77 33.08 -9.09
CA VAL A 332 13.70 33.47 -10.16
C VAL A 332 12.92 34.01 -11.36
N MET A 333 13.52 34.96 -12.04
CA MET A 333 13.02 35.51 -13.30
C MET A 333 14.18 35.58 -14.31
N ASP A 334 13.83 35.41 -15.59
CA ASP A 334 14.72 35.54 -16.75
C ASP A 334 16.09 34.84 -16.57
N LYS A 335 17.17 35.59 -16.31
CA LYS A 335 18.54 35.09 -16.21
C LYS A 335 19.06 34.91 -14.80
N GLU A 336 18.20 35.07 -13.80
CA GLU A 336 18.59 34.89 -12.40
C GLU A 336 18.92 33.44 -12.10
N ALA A 337 19.86 33.23 -11.18
CA ALA A 337 20.22 31.90 -10.71
C ALA A 337 19.61 31.63 -9.33
N LEU A 338 18.99 30.46 -9.17
CA LEU A 338 18.52 29.95 -7.88
C LEU A 338 19.58 29.06 -7.24
N VAL A 339 19.91 29.33 -5.99
CA VAL A 339 20.67 28.42 -5.15
C VAL A 339 19.84 27.94 -3.96
N VAL A 340 19.86 26.62 -3.70
CA VAL A 340 19.17 26.00 -2.57
C VAL A 340 20.22 25.42 -1.63
N ILE A 341 20.32 25.93 -0.41
CA ILE A 341 21.36 25.54 0.54
C ILE A 341 20.79 25.24 1.94
N PRO A 342 21.33 24.22 2.64
CA PRO A 342 20.99 23.97 4.03
C PRO A 342 21.84 24.86 4.95
N CYS A 343 21.22 25.53 5.90
CA CYS A 343 21.95 26.37 6.90
C CYS A 343 22.78 25.57 7.91
N THR A 344 22.98 24.28 7.65
CA THR A 344 23.88 23.40 8.40
C THR A 344 25.25 23.24 7.74
N MET A 345 25.45 23.88 6.58
CA MET A 345 26.76 23.91 5.90
C MET A 345 27.70 24.95 6.52
N GLU A 346 28.92 24.97 6.05
CA GLU A 346 29.97 25.89 6.52
C GLU A 346 29.58 27.34 6.25
N ASP A 347 29.91 28.24 7.20
CA ASP A 347 29.52 29.66 7.20
C ASP A 347 29.99 30.43 5.98
N ASP A 348 31.21 30.18 5.50
CA ASP A 348 31.79 30.79 4.32
C ASP A 348 31.01 30.51 3.04
N LYS A 349 30.45 29.31 2.91
CA LYS A 349 29.61 28.92 1.77
C LYS A 349 28.26 29.61 1.82
N ILE A 350 27.67 29.77 3.00
CA ILE A 350 26.43 30.52 3.18
C ILE A 350 26.66 31.99 2.80
N GLU A 351 27.73 32.60 3.30
CA GLU A 351 28.08 33.99 2.97
C GLU A 351 28.36 34.16 1.47
N TYR A 352 29.08 33.23 0.87
CA TYR A 352 29.30 33.23 -0.58
C TYR A 352 27.99 33.21 -1.37
N ALA A 353 27.03 32.40 -0.96
CA ALA A 353 25.73 32.33 -1.61
C ALA A 353 24.97 33.66 -1.47
N LEU A 354 24.93 34.25 -0.27
CA LEU A 354 24.29 35.55 -0.02
C LEU A 354 24.90 36.70 -0.83
N GLN A 355 26.19 36.64 -1.12
CA GLN A 355 26.88 37.69 -1.90
C GLN A 355 26.65 37.51 -3.42
N ASN A 356 26.71 36.30 -3.92
CA ASN A 356 26.92 36.04 -5.35
C ASN A 356 25.67 35.61 -6.12
N TYR A 357 24.56 35.19 -5.45
CA TYR A 357 23.33 34.80 -6.11
C TYR A 357 22.20 35.81 -5.88
N ASN A 358 21.33 35.97 -6.88
CA ASN A 358 20.15 36.82 -6.78
C ASN A 358 19.06 36.17 -5.91
N SER A 359 18.83 34.87 -6.12
CA SER A 359 17.81 34.12 -5.43
C SER A 359 18.40 32.97 -4.63
N ILE A 360 18.02 32.91 -3.34
CA ILE A 360 18.56 31.94 -2.40
C ILE A 360 17.43 31.33 -1.58
N VAL A 361 17.42 30.00 -1.50
CA VAL A 361 16.59 29.24 -0.58
C VAL A 361 17.45 28.73 0.56
N LEU A 362 17.16 29.20 1.78
CA LEU A 362 17.84 28.79 3.01
C LEU A 362 16.98 27.75 3.73
N MET A 363 17.38 26.47 3.68
CA MET A 363 16.69 25.38 4.34
C MET A 363 17.31 25.03 5.69
N LYS A 364 16.53 24.40 6.58
CA LYS A 364 16.98 23.94 7.91
C LYS A 364 17.54 25.08 8.79
N VAL A 365 16.92 26.25 8.69
CA VAL A 365 17.36 27.47 9.39
C VAL A 365 17.25 27.39 10.91
N TYR A 366 16.45 26.49 11.46
CA TYR A 366 16.12 26.41 12.88
C TYR A 366 17.34 26.31 13.83
N LYS A 367 18.41 25.67 13.40
CA LYS A 367 19.62 25.49 14.21
C LYS A 367 20.44 26.77 14.37
N ASN A 368 20.54 27.54 13.29
CA ASN A 368 21.45 28.70 13.18
C ASN A 368 20.67 30.00 12.90
N PHE A 369 19.37 30.02 13.26
CA PHE A 369 18.48 31.11 12.87
C PHE A 369 19.01 32.49 13.17
N LYS A 370 19.45 32.74 14.42
CA LYS A 370 19.98 34.06 14.85
C LYS A 370 21.19 34.47 14.03
N GLU A 371 22.08 33.57 13.69
CA GLU A 371 23.24 33.85 12.86
C GLU A 371 22.89 34.11 11.39
N ILE A 372 21.87 33.41 10.88
CA ILE A 372 21.36 33.65 9.53
C ILE A 372 20.73 35.05 9.43
N ILE A 373 19.94 35.48 10.42
CA ILE A 373 19.39 36.85 10.45
C ILE A 373 20.51 37.89 10.45
N LYS A 374 21.53 37.76 11.28
CA LYS A 374 22.70 38.69 11.29
C LYS A 374 23.39 38.74 9.91
N LYS A 375 23.50 37.62 9.21
CA LYS A 375 24.08 37.59 7.86
C LYS A 375 23.18 38.31 6.85
N LEU A 376 21.85 38.13 6.93
CA LEU A 376 20.90 38.84 6.08
C LEU A 376 20.94 40.35 6.32
N GLU A 377 21.07 40.80 7.60
CA GLU A 377 21.29 42.22 7.97
C GLU A 377 22.60 42.76 7.40
N LYS A 378 23.70 42.00 7.56
CA LYS A 378 25.04 42.38 7.06
C LYS A 378 25.07 42.65 5.56
N TYR A 379 24.21 41.95 4.79
CA TYR A 379 24.14 42.07 3.32
C TYR A 379 22.92 42.83 2.81
N ASP A 380 22.21 43.56 3.69
CA ASP A 380 20.99 44.34 3.38
C ASP A 380 19.90 43.52 2.74
N LEU A 381 19.70 42.24 3.13
CA LEU A 381 18.77 41.31 2.54
C LEU A 381 17.49 41.08 3.36
N ILE A 382 17.33 41.69 4.51
CA ILE A 382 16.15 41.53 5.40
C ILE A 382 14.85 41.90 4.69
N GLU A 383 14.82 43.01 3.92
CA GLU A 383 13.65 43.47 3.20
C GLU A 383 13.39 42.70 1.91
N HIS A 384 14.26 41.75 1.56
CA HIS A 384 14.23 40.90 0.39
C HIS A 384 13.98 39.42 0.75
N ALA A 385 13.61 39.13 1.98
CA ALA A 385 13.53 37.77 2.49
C ALA A 385 12.25 37.52 3.28
N ILE A 386 11.62 36.37 3.07
CA ILE A 386 10.52 35.89 3.88
C ILE A 386 10.88 34.58 4.57
N LEU A 387 10.38 34.41 5.79
CA LEU A 387 10.47 33.16 6.54
C LEU A 387 9.10 32.50 6.63
N VAL A 388 9.01 31.24 6.29
CA VAL A 388 7.81 30.45 6.50
C VAL A 388 8.16 29.18 7.27
N SER A 389 7.40 28.95 8.33
CA SER A 389 7.47 27.76 9.17
C SER A 389 6.24 26.89 8.89
N ASN A 390 6.42 25.56 8.85
CA ASN A 390 5.35 24.57 8.68
C ASN A 390 4.45 24.80 7.45
N SER A 391 5.06 25.11 6.31
CA SER A 391 4.34 25.42 5.07
C SER A 391 3.27 24.40 4.73
N SER A 392 2.05 24.86 4.43
CA SER A 392 0.84 24.08 4.14
C SER A 392 0.35 23.15 5.26
N GLN A 393 0.73 23.44 6.50
CA GLN A 393 0.18 22.79 7.68
C GLN A 393 -0.73 23.77 8.44
N GLU A 394 -1.62 23.26 9.29
CA GLU A 394 -2.49 24.11 10.15
C GLU A 394 -1.69 25.10 11.02
N SER A 395 -0.45 24.73 11.34
CA SER A 395 0.48 25.55 12.12
C SER A 395 1.41 26.41 11.25
N GLU A 396 1.05 26.68 9.98
CA GLU A 396 1.83 27.57 9.11
C GLU A 396 1.96 28.94 9.74
N ASN A 397 3.17 29.45 9.78
CA ASN A 397 3.46 30.81 10.23
C ASN A 397 4.37 31.52 9.22
N VAL A 398 3.98 32.72 8.80
CA VAL A 398 4.65 33.52 7.77
C VAL A 398 5.16 34.82 8.40
N PHE A 399 6.46 35.06 8.29
CA PHE A 399 7.10 36.28 8.71
C PHE A 399 7.60 37.04 7.47
N THR A 400 6.96 38.15 7.18
CA THR A 400 7.35 39.09 6.12
C THR A 400 8.33 40.15 6.66
N ASP A 401 8.29 40.42 7.95
CA ASP A 401 9.34 41.18 8.65
C ASP A 401 10.21 40.24 9.51
N LEU A 402 11.40 39.96 9.04
CA LEU A 402 12.32 39.06 9.75
C LEU A 402 12.88 39.63 11.04
N LYS A 403 12.73 40.94 11.29
CA LYS A 403 13.06 41.56 12.58
C LYS A 403 12.06 41.13 13.66
N GLU A 404 10.78 40.95 13.31
CA GLU A 404 9.80 40.41 14.24
C GLU A 404 10.06 38.91 14.52
N ALA A 405 10.43 38.12 13.51
CA ALA A 405 10.81 36.74 13.69
C ALA A 405 12.00 36.53 14.62
N HIS A 406 12.90 37.51 14.68
CA HIS A 406 14.06 37.49 15.57
C HIS A 406 13.69 37.53 17.08
N LEU A 407 12.49 37.98 17.42
CA LEU A 407 11.96 38.01 18.77
C LEU A 407 11.48 36.64 19.25
N GLU A 408 11.29 35.70 18.36
CA GLU A 408 10.90 34.33 18.72
C GLU A 408 12.10 33.53 19.23
N ASP A 409 11.95 32.93 20.42
CA ASP A 409 13.03 32.12 21.03
C ASP A 409 13.22 30.77 20.31
N LYS A 410 12.22 30.29 19.58
CA LYS A 410 12.26 29.02 18.83
C LYS A 410 11.43 29.09 17.56
N ILE A 411 12.05 28.81 16.42
CA ILE A 411 11.35 28.54 15.16
C ILE A 411 11.24 27.05 14.91
N SER A 412 10.23 26.66 14.13
CA SER A 412 9.98 25.25 13.80
C SER A 412 11.17 24.62 13.06
N TYR A 413 11.32 23.32 13.24
CA TYR A 413 12.24 22.50 12.43
C TYR A 413 11.97 22.65 10.92
N PHE A 414 10.70 22.80 10.55
CA PHE A 414 10.24 22.94 9.16
C PHE A 414 10.19 24.39 8.71
N SER A 415 11.26 25.15 8.96
CA SER A 415 11.37 26.56 8.59
C SER A 415 12.31 26.75 7.41
N THR A 416 11.88 27.57 6.45
CA THR A 416 12.62 27.91 5.24
C THR A 416 12.58 29.42 5.03
N ILE A 417 13.70 30.03 4.66
CA ILE A 417 13.78 31.43 4.24
C ILE A 417 13.97 31.47 2.72
N LEU A 418 13.16 32.28 2.07
CA LEU A 418 13.34 32.65 0.66
C LEU A 418 13.92 34.04 0.59
N VAL A 419 14.93 34.23 -0.24
CA VAL A 419 15.56 35.54 -0.52
C VAL A 419 15.55 35.76 -2.03
N ASN A 420 15.09 36.93 -2.46
CA ASN A 420 15.28 37.40 -3.83
C ASN A 420 15.67 38.89 -3.80
N LYS A 421 16.90 39.22 -4.21
CA LYS A 421 17.50 40.57 -4.13
C LYS A 421 16.75 41.59 -4.98
N ASP A 422 16.09 41.15 -6.06
CA ASP A 422 15.37 42.02 -6.97
C ASP A 422 13.89 42.22 -6.58
N ASN A 423 13.42 41.47 -5.54
CA ASN A 423 12.07 41.53 -5.03
C ASN A 423 12.06 42.07 -3.58
N LYS A 424 11.52 43.28 -3.40
CA LYS A 424 11.29 43.83 -2.04
C LYS A 424 9.92 43.42 -1.53
N ILE A 425 9.87 42.88 -0.31
CA ILE A 425 8.65 42.62 0.42
C ILE A 425 8.07 43.99 0.85
N LYS A 426 6.83 44.21 0.45
CA LYS A 426 6.09 45.45 0.76
C LYS A 426 5.44 45.37 2.12
#